data_f44a75073ed2ed0e57dbe770bdd4eb1a
#
_entry.id   f44a75073ed2ed0e57dbe770bdd4eb1a
#
_cell.length_a   1.000
_cell.length_b   1.000
_cell.length_c   1.000
_cell.angle_alpha   90.00
_cell.angle_beta   90.00
_cell.angle_gamma   90.00
#
_symmetry.space_group_name_H-M   'P 1'
#
loop_
_entity.id
_entity.type
_entity.pdbx_description
1 polymer ?
#
loop_
_entity_poly.entity_id
_entity_poly.type
_entity_poly.pdbx_seq_one_letter_code
_entity_poly.pdbx_strand_id
1 'polypeptide(L)'
;MEDGPRLLPVAADGRTRPPRPVPPSVWALPDPGLQGAQELVGFGADLAPATLVDAYQRGIFPWPHVDTPLPWFSPDPRGVISADSLHRSRSLRRTLRRSGWTTTVDADLPGVIAACADRDDEGTWLTPEMQAAYSRLHELGWVHSVEVWDGHQLIGGIYGVQIGAVFTGESMFHRATDASKVALVDLLDRFTAAGGALLDVQLVTPHLASLGAVETPREVFLSDLRMLRTRGVRMAVARRPVTALAG
;
A
#
# COMPACT_ATOMS: atom_id res chain seq x y z
N MET A 1 -29.23 6.65 10.75
CA MET A 1 -28.29 7.76 10.63
C MET A 1 -27.01 7.12 10.12
N GLU A 2 -26.75 7.27 8.82
CA GLU A 2 -25.52 6.78 8.21
C GLU A 2 -24.37 7.65 8.68
N ASP A 3 -23.44 7.06 9.43
CA ASP A 3 -22.16 7.68 9.74
C ASP A 3 -21.38 7.78 8.41
N GLY A 4 -21.41 8.94 7.78
CA GLY A 4 -20.59 9.23 6.62
C GLY A 4 -19.09 9.09 6.97
N PRO A 5 -18.20 9.00 5.97
CA PRO A 5 -16.77 8.79 6.22
C PRO A 5 -16.24 9.88 7.17
N ARG A 6 -15.70 9.43 8.31
CA ARG A 6 -15.12 10.34 9.31
C ARG A 6 -13.82 10.93 8.76
N LEU A 7 -13.83 12.23 8.52
CA LEU A 7 -12.59 12.95 8.24
C LEU A 7 -11.71 12.88 9.49
N LEU A 8 -10.54 12.26 9.36
CA LEU A 8 -9.58 12.17 10.44
C LEU A 8 -8.69 13.43 10.43
N PRO A 9 -8.44 14.09 11.58
CA PRO A 9 -7.60 15.28 11.59
C PRO A 9 -6.16 14.92 11.17
N VAL A 10 -5.57 15.74 10.30
CA VAL A 10 -4.14 15.66 9.96
C VAL A 10 -3.33 15.87 11.24
N ALA A 11 -2.21 15.13 11.39
CA ALA A 11 -1.32 15.39 12.51
C ALA A 11 -0.81 16.83 12.47
N ALA A 12 -0.67 17.47 13.64
CA ALA A 12 -0.33 18.89 13.75
C ALA A 12 1.01 19.27 13.08
N ASP A 13 1.90 18.29 12.87
CA ASP A 13 3.20 18.45 12.21
C ASP A 13 3.16 18.25 10.66
N GLY A 14 1.97 18.11 10.07
CA GLY A 14 1.80 17.93 8.63
C GLY A 14 2.33 16.62 8.07
N ARG A 15 2.43 15.59 8.89
CA ARG A 15 2.90 14.25 8.51
C ARG A 15 1.83 13.19 8.74
N THR A 16 2.00 12.01 8.14
CA THR A 16 1.15 10.84 8.43
C THR A 16 1.16 10.53 9.93
N ARG A 17 0.07 9.96 10.43
CA ARG A 17 -0.03 9.61 11.85
C ARG A 17 1.00 8.52 12.19
N PRO A 18 1.60 8.58 13.39
CA PRO A 18 2.39 7.46 13.88
C PRO A 18 1.47 6.26 14.12
N PRO A 19 1.93 5.04 13.83
CA PRO A 19 1.14 3.85 14.09
C PRO A 19 0.87 3.68 15.59
N ARG A 20 -0.39 3.44 15.96
CA ARG A 20 -0.76 3.11 17.33
C ARG A 20 -0.46 1.64 17.59
N PRO A 21 0.13 1.28 18.74
CA PRO A 21 0.33 -0.11 19.10
C PRO A 21 -0.97 -0.90 19.10
N VAL A 22 -0.92 -2.12 18.62
CA VAL A 22 -2.01 -3.09 18.69
C VAL A 22 -1.63 -4.21 19.68
N PRO A 23 -2.59 -4.87 20.33
CA PRO A 23 -2.30 -6.02 21.17
C PRO A 23 -1.67 -7.15 20.33
N PRO A 24 -1.01 -8.13 20.95
CA PRO A 24 -0.59 -9.34 20.24
C PRO A 24 -1.76 -10.04 19.56
N SER A 25 -1.53 -10.64 18.37
CA SER A 25 -2.51 -11.48 17.72
C SER A 25 -2.81 -12.72 18.57
N VAL A 26 -4.07 -13.14 18.57
CA VAL A 26 -4.47 -14.41 19.18
C VAL A 26 -4.21 -15.61 18.25
N TRP A 27 -3.82 -15.35 17.00
CA TRP A 27 -3.54 -16.36 15.98
C TRP A 27 -2.04 -16.58 15.86
N ALA A 28 -1.61 -17.84 15.83
CA ALA A 28 -0.23 -18.22 15.55
C ALA A 28 -0.05 -18.41 14.04
N LEU A 29 0.41 -17.37 13.36
CA LEU A 29 0.75 -17.48 11.94
C LEU A 29 2.07 -18.26 11.77
N PRO A 30 2.13 -19.24 10.83
CA PRO A 30 3.37 -19.94 10.50
C PRO A 30 4.48 -18.96 10.06
N ASP A 31 5.73 -19.34 10.29
CA ASP A 31 6.88 -18.55 9.83
C ASP A 31 7.17 -18.84 8.35
N PRO A 32 6.99 -17.87 7.43
CA PRO A 32 7.26 -18.06 6.00
C PRO A 32 8.76 -18.17 5.69
N GLY A 33 9.64 -17.86 6.65
CA GLY A 33 11.09 -17.96 6.51
C GLY A 33 11.65 -19.37 6.76
N LEU A 34 10.83 -20.34 7.16
CA LEU A 34 11.27 -21.71 7.33
C LEU A 34 11.61 -22.36 5.98
N GLN A 35 12.67 -23.19 5.96
CA GLN A 35 13.06 -23.93 4.77
C GLN A 35 11.90 -24.82 4.26
N GLY A 36 11.56 -24.70 2.97
CA GLY A 36 10.46 -25.43 2.36
C GLY A 36 9.06 -24.88 2.64
N ALA A 37 8.96 -23.68 3.25
CA ALA A 37 7.68 -23.03 3.43
C ALA A 37 7.00 -22.76 2.09
N GLN A 38 5.70 -23.07 2.01
CA GLN A 38 4.88 -22.82 0.83
C GLN A 38 4.56 -21.32 0.71
N GLU A 39 4.17 -20.87 -0.49
CA GLU A 39 3.65 -19.50 -0.68
C GLU A 39 2.34 -19.29 0.05
N LEU A 40 1.46 -20.28 0.02
CA LEU A 40 0.27 -20.32 0.87
C LEU A 40 0.68 -20.71 2.29
N VAL A 41 0.61 -19.74 3.19
CA VAL A 41 1.02 -19.89 4.60
C VAL A 41 -0.04 -20.63 5.43
N GLY A 42 -1.33 -20.40 5.12
CA GLY A 42 -2.43 -21.06 5.84
C GLY A 42 -3.79 -20.46 5.51
N PHE A 43 -4.80 -20.98 6.18
CA PHE A 43 -6.20 -20.56 6.04
C PHE A 43 -6.80 -20.17 7.39
N GLY A 44 -7.84 -19.32 7.36
CA GLY A 44 -8.59 -18.89 8.56
C GLY A 44 -8.00 -17.63 9.17
N ALA A 45 -7.99 -17.56 10.50
CA ALA A 45 -7.75 -16.33 11.25
C ALA A 45 -8.78 -15.22 10.94
N ASP A 46 -8.54 -14.01 11.44
CA ASP A 46 -9.45 -12.88 11.28
C ASP A 46 -8.71 -11.66 10.66
N LEU A 47 -9.49 -10.63 10.35
CA LEU A 47 -9.00 -9.35 9.82
C LEU A 47 -8.85 -8.28 10.94
N ALA A 48 -8.74 -8.70 12.20
CA ALA A 48 -8.51 -7.78 13.30
C ALA A 48 -7.16 -7.05 13.12
N PRO A 49 -7.05 -5.78 13.56
CA PRO A 49 -5.80 -5.03 13.44
C PRO A 49 -4.58 -5.75 14.01
N ALA A 50 -4.74 -6.48 15.13
CA ALA A 50 -3.66 -7.27 15.74
C ALA A 50 -3.15 -8.36 14.80
N THR A 51 -4.05 -9.09 14.14
CA THR A 51 -3.73 -10.17 13.21
C THR A 51 -3.07 -9.63 11.95
N LEU A 52 -3.65 -8.57 11.35
CA LEU A 52 -3.10 -7.96 10.15
C LEU A 52 -1.70 -7.37 10.40
N VAL A 53 -1.51 -6.62 11.47
CA VAL A 53 -0.19 -6.03 11.79
C VAL A 53 0.85 -7.13 12.03
N ASP A 54 0.52 -8.20 12.78
CA ASP A 54 1.43 -9.33 12.98
C ASP A 54 1.79 -10.01 11.65
N ALA A 55 0.80 -10.23 10.78
CA ALA A 55 1.00 -10.82 9.46
C ALA A 55 1.95 -9.98 8.59
N TYR A 56 1.66 -8.68 8.43
CA TYR A 56 2.50 -7.78 7.63
C TYR A 56 3.91 -7.64 8.20
N GLN A 57 4.08 -7.64 9.52
CA GLN A 57 5.41 -7.66 10.16
C GLN A 57 6.23 -8.92 9.89
N ARG A 58 5.57 -10.00 9.45
CA ARG A 58 6.18 -11.29 9.04
C ARG A 58 6.26 -11.46 7.53
N GLY A 59 5.83 -10.46 6.74
CA GLY A 59 5.80 -10.54 5.28
C GLY A 59 4.66 -11.40 4.74
N ILE A 60 3.60 -11.58 5.53
CA ILE A 60 2.39 -12.34 5.19
C ILE A 60 1.26 -11.35 4.93
N PHE A 61 0.39 -11.65 3.96
CA PHE A 61 -0.79 -10.84 3.66
C PHE A 61 -2.00 -11.74 3.34
N PRO A 62 -3.24 -11.26 3.59
CA PRO A 62 -4.46 -11.98 3.22
C PRO A 62 -4.81 -11.73 1.76
N TRP A 63 -5.30 -12.77 1.09
CA TRP A 63 -5.83 -12.64 -0.28
C TRP A 63 -7.12 -13.46 -0.41
N PRO A 64 -8.27 -12.88 -0.06
CA PRO A 64 -9.54 -13.57 -0.07
C PRO A 64 -9.89 -14.16 -1.43
N HIS A 65 -10.42 -15.39 -1.41
CA HIS A 65 -11.03 -16.05 -2.55
C HIS A 65 -12.46 -16.45 -2.22
N VAL A 66 -13.31 -16.48 -3.23
CA VAL A 66 -14.73 -16.88 -3.07
C VAL A 66 -14.79 -18.30 -2.53
N ASP A 67 -15.70 -18.55 -1.58
CA ASP A 67 -16.02 -19.87 -1.01
C ASP A 67 -14.88 -20.62 -0.31
N THR A 68 -13.84 -19.90 0.13
CA THR A 68 -12.76 -20.49 0.94
C THR A 68 -12.57 -19.73 2.25
N PRO A 69 -12.13 -20.39 3.35
CA PRO A 69 -11.62 -19.67 4.51
C PRO A 69 -10.48 -18.74 4.07
N LEU A 70 -10.36 -17.58 4.73
CA LEU A 70 -9.37 -16.55 4.38
C LEU A 70 -7.95 -17.14 4.21
N PRO A 71 -7.38 -17.13 3.00
CA PRO A 71 -6.02 -17.59 2.79
C PRO A 71 -5.00 -16.50 3.03
N TRP A 72 -3.82 -16.88 3.52
CA TRP A 72 -2.67 -16.03 3.81
C TRP A 72 -1.47 -16.44 2.99
N PHE A 73 -0.80 -15.47 2.38
CA PHE A 73 0.28 -15.71 1.44
C PHE A 73 1.58 -15.01 1.82
N SER A 74 2.69 -15.63 1.43
CA SER A 74 4.03 -15.04 1.39
C SER A 74 4.76 -15.57 0.16
N PRO A 75 4.64 -14.92 -1.01
CA PRO A 75 5.19 -15.41 -2.27
C PRO A 75 6.72 -15.55 -2.27
N ASP A 76 7.20 -16.48 -3.08
CA ASP A 76 8.61 -16.67 -3.41
C ASP A 76 8.75 -16.95 -4.92
N PRO A 77 9.28 -16.01 -5.72
CA PRO A 77 9.90 -14.76 -5.32
C PRO A 77 8.90 -13.67 -4.89
N ARG A 78 9.39 -12.67 -4.13
CA ARG A 78 8.65 -11.49 -3.73
C ARG A 78 8.90 -10.32 -4.69
N GLY A 79 7.84 -9.65 -5.14
CA GLY A 79 7.92 -8.44 -5.95
C GLY A 79 8.19 -7.19 -5.11
N VAL A 80 9.22 -6.41 -5.48
CA VAL A 80 9.58 -5.17 -4.78
C VAL A 80 9.93 -4.05 -5.75
N ILE A 81 9.75 -2.79 -5.30
CA ILE A 81 10.22 -1.58 -5.99
C ILE A 81 11.04 -0.75 -5.00
N SER A 82 12.21 -0.29 -5.40
CA SER A 82 12.97 0.74 -4.70
C SER A 82 12.88 2.07 -5.44
N ALA A 83 13.27 3.17 -4.78
CA ALA A 83 13.34 4.47 -5.44
C ALA A 83 14.27 4.45 -6.67
N ASP A 84 15.38 3.69 -6.59
CA ASP A 84 16.38 3.59 -7.66
C ASP A 84 15.90 2.73 -8.83
N SER A 85 15.01 1.74 -8.58
CA SER A 85 14.48 0.87 -9.63
C SER A 85 13.27 1.47 -10.35
N LEU A 86 12.64 2.53 -9.81
CA LEU A 86 11.42 3.11 -10.36
C LEU A 86 11.64 3.64 -11.79
N HIS A 87 10.97 3.00 -12.76
CA HIS A 87 11.02 3.41 -14.15
C HIS A 87 9.94 4.41 -14.51
N ARG A 88 10.34 5.58 -15.01
CA ARG A 88 9.44 6.64 -15.51
C ARG A 88 9.46 6.65 -17.04
N SER A 89 8.43 6.09 -17.68
CA SER A 89 8.29 6.10 -19.15
C SER A 89 8.24 7.53 -19.71
N ARG A 90 8.43 7.68 -21.02
CA ARG A 90 8.34 9.00 -21.68
C ARG A 90 6.96 9.64 -21.51
N SER A 91 5.88 8.84 -21.59
CA SER A 91 4.50 9.32 -21.38
C SER A 91 4.34 9.82 -19.94
N LEU A 92 4.74 9.03 -18.95
CA LEU A 92 4.65 9.40 -17.55
C LEU A 92 5.45 10.69 -17.25
N ARG A 93 6.68 10.82 -17.75
CA ARG A 93 7.47 12.05 -17.61
C ARG A 93 6.77 13.27 -18.22
N ARG A 94 6.05 13.09 -19.34
CA ARG A 94 5.25 14.17 -19.94
C ARG A 94 4.08 14.54 -19.04
N THR A 95 3.36 13.55 -18.48
CA THR A 95 2.27 13.78 -17.53
C THR A 95 2.77 14.52 -16.30
N LEU A 96 3.88 14.09 -15.69
CA LEU A 96 4.49 14.75 -14.53
C LEU A 96 4.84 16.23 -14.81
N ARG A 97 5.27 16.57 -16.02
CA ARG A 97 5.67 17.95 -16.37
C ARG A 97 4.51 18.86 -16.74
N ARG A 98 3.40 18.33 -17.23
CA ARG A 98 2.36 19.11 -17.95
C ARG A 98 0.97 19.01 -17.35
N SER A 99 0.68 18.03 -16.50
CA SER A 99 -0.62 17.93 -15.86
C SER A 99 -0.82 19.05 -14.85
N GLY A 100 -2.04 19.58 -14.78
CA GLY A 100 -2.47 20.48 -13.72
C GLY A 100 -2.86 19.74 -12.42
N TRP A 101 -2.53 18.46 -12.32
CA TRP A 101 -2.93 17.59 -11.21
C TRP A 101 -2.16 17.90 -9.93
N THR A 102 -2.77 17.50 -8.83
CA THR A 102 -2.15 17.57 -7.49
C THR A 102 -2.22 16.22 -6.81
N THR A 103 -1.37 16.01 -5.81
CA THR A 103 -1.38 14.82 -4.95
C THR A 103 -1.56 15.19 -3.49
N THR A 104 -2.15 14.28 -2.74
CA THR A 104 -2.29 14.31 -1.28
C THR A 104 -1.92 12.97 -0.68
N VAL A 105 -1.76 12.91 0.63
CA VAL A 105 -1.64 11.67 1.41
C VAL A 105 -2.71 11.66 2.48
N ASP A 106 -3.42 10.55 2.64
CA ASP A 106 -4.44 10.34 3.66
C ASP A 106 -5.61 11.34 3.62
N ALA A 107 -5.86 11.96 2.46
CA ALA A 107 -6.95 12.92 2.31
C ALA A 107 -8.30 12.23 2.06
N ASP A 108 -8.31 11.10 1.36
CA ASP A 108 -9.53 10.34 1.04
C ASP A 108 -9.23 8.84 0.84
N LEU A 109 -8.72 8.19 1.87
CA LEU A 109 -8.54 6.72 1.83
C LEU A 109 -9.83 5.97 1.47
N PRO A 110 -11.02 6.32 2.03
CA PRO A 110 -12.25 5.62 1.67
C PRO A 110 -12.56 5.71 0.17
N GLY A 111 -12.36 6.89 -0.44
CA GLY A 111 -12.54 7.08 -1.89
C GLY A 111 -11.54 6.25 -2.71
N VAL A 112 -10.28 6.15 -2.25
CA VAL A 112 -9.26 5.29 -2.91
C VAL A 112 -9.64 3.81 -2.80
N ILE A 113 -10.01 3.32 -1.61
CA ILE A 113 -10.41 1.93 -1.39
C ILE A 113 -11.64 1.58 -2.24
N ALA A 114 -12.68 2.43 -2.22
CA ALA A 114 -13.90 2.22 -3.01
C ALA A 114 -13.58 2.16 -4.52
N ALA A 115 -12.73 3.06 -5.02
CA ALA A 115 -12.34 3.05 -6.43
C ALA A 115 -11.44 1.84 -6.80
N CYS A 116 -10.65 1.31 -5.88
CA CYS A 116 -9.90 0.07 -6.08
C CYS A 116 -10.80 -1.18 -6.06
N ALA A 117 -11.91 -1.14 -5.32
CA ALA A 117 -12.90 -2.22 -5.26
C ALA A 117 -13.85 -2.23 -6.46
N ASP A 118 -14.06 -1.07 -7.11
CA ASP A 118 -14.91 -0.89 -8.29
C ASP A 118 -14.18 -1.41 -9.54
N ARG A 119 -14.20 -2.74 -9.73
CA ARG A 119 -13.65 -3.41 -10.91
C ARG A 119 -14.77 -4.03 -11.69
N ASP A 120 -14.85 -3.66 -12.98
CA ASP A 120 -15.83 -4.22 -13.92
C ASP A 120 -15.67 -5.75 -14.03
N ASP A 121 -16.79 -6.46 -14.04
CA ASP A 121 -17.06 -7.86 -14.45
C ASP A 121 -16.20 -9.02 -13.89
N GLU A 122 -14.98 -8.82 -13.43
CA GLU A 122 -14.09 -9.90 -12.96
C GLU A 122 -14.18 -10.17 -11.44
N GLY A 123 -14.98 -9.38 -10.73
CA GLY A 123 -15.02 -9.41 -9.26
C GLY A 123 -13.77 -8.77 -8.62
N THR A 124 -13.85 -8.51 -7.34
CA THR A 124 -12.74 -7.96 -6.57
C THR A 124 -12.42 -8.83 -5.35
N TRP A 125 -11.13 -9.01 -5.07
CA TRP A 125 -10.67 -9.61 -3.81
C TRP A 125 -10.90 -8.67 -2.61
N LEU A 126 -11.13 -7.38 -2.87
CA LEU A 126 -11.32 -6.35 -1.86
C LEU A 126 -12.78 -6.36 -1.36
N THR A 127 -13.11 -7.39 -0.57
CA THR A 127 -14.45 -7.58 0.01
C THR A 127 -14.81 -6.43 0.97
N PRO A 128 -16.11 -6.24 1.31
CA PRO A 128 -16.50 -5.24 2.31
C PRO A 128 -15.78 -5.38 3.64
N GLU A 129 -15.51 -6.62 4.09
CA GLU A 129 -14.77 -6.91 5.32
C GLU A 129 -13.31 -6.45 5.21
N MET A 130 -12.65 -6.67 4.05
CA MET A 130 -11.30 -6.17 3.79
C MET A 130 -11.26 -4.64 3.79
N GLN A 131 -12.23 -3.99 3.13
CA GLN A 131 -12.34 -2.52 3.09
C GLN A 131 -12.47 -1.94 4.51
N ALA A 132 -13.33 -2.55 5.34
CA ALA A 132 -13.51 -2.16 6.74
C ALA A 132 -12.22 -2.37 7.56
N ALA A 133 -11.52 -3.49 7.34
CA ALA A 133 -10.27 -3.80 8.03
C ALA A 133 -9.16 -2.80 7.71
N TYR A 134 -8.96 -2.46 6.42
CA TYR A 134 -7.97 -1.45 6.02
C TYR A 134 -8.34 -0.04 6.49
N SER A 135 -9.62 0.31 6.47
CA SER A 135 -10.11 1.57 7.05
C SER A 135 -9.80 1.65 8.55
N ARG A 136 -9.97 0.54 9.28
CA ARG A 136 -9.61 0.47 10.70
C ARG A 136 -8.11 0.59 10.93
N LEU A 137 -7.28 -0.05 10.11
CA LEU A 137 -5.83 0.10 10.17
C LEU A 137 -5.38 1.54 9.88
N HIS A 138 -6.08 2.24 8.97
CA HIS A 138 -5.83 3.66 8.72
C HIS A 138 -6.12 4.54 9.94
N GLU A 139 -7.23 4.33 10.64
CA GLU A 139 -7.51 5.03 11.89
C GLU A 139 -6.41 4.84 12.94
N LEU A 140 -5.73 3.69 12.88
CA LEU A 140 -4.60 3.34 13.76
C LEU A 140 -3.24 3.80 13.22
N GLY A 141 -3.16 4.36 12.01
CA GLY A 141 -1.93 4.86 11.41
C GLY A 141 -1.03 3.79 10.79
N TRP A 142 -1.57 2.60 10.46
CA TRP A 142 -0.85 1.53 9.77
C TRP A 142 -1.11 1.48 8.27
N VAL A 143 -2.21 2.06 7.80
CA VAL A 143 -2.57 2.15 6.37
C VAL A 143 -2.55 3.61 5.94
N HIS A 144 -1.98 3.85 4.77
CA HIS A 144 -1.91 5.17 4.15
C HIS A 144 -2.30 5.10 2.69
N SER A 145 -2.79 6.22 2.16
CA SER A 145 -3.13 6.38 0.75
C SER A 145 -2.42 7.58 0.14
N VAL A 146 -2.23 7.52 -1.16
CA VAL A 146 -1.85 8.67 -1.98
C VAL A 146 -2.94 8.87 -3.03
N GLU A 147 -3.48 10.07 -3.07
CA GLU A 147 -4.53 10.48 -4.00
C GLU A 147 -3.96 11.37 -5.10
N VAL A 148 -4.52 11.23 -6.30
CA VAL A 148 -4.27 12.13 -7.44
C VAL A 148 -5.56 12.82 -7.82
N TRP A 149 -5.50 14.15 -7.91
CA TRP A 149 -6.63 15.03 -8.12
C TRP A 149 -6.50 15.84 -9.39
N ASP A 150 -7.61 15.95 -10.16
CA ASP A 150 -7.81 16.98 -11.17
C ASP A 150 -8.85 17.95 -10.64
N GLY A 151 -8.40 19.13 -10.20
CA GLY A 151 -9.22 20.04 -9.39
C GLY A 151 -9.70 19.38 -8.10
N HIS A 152 -11.01 19.10 -8.00
CA HIS A 152 -11.64 18.40 -6.89
C HIS A 152 -11.96 16.94 -7.17
N GLN A 153 -11.72 16.46 -8.40
CA GLN A 153 -12.05 15.10 -8.79
C GLN A 153 -10.89 14.14 -8.46
N LEU A 154 -11.18 13.08 -7.72
CA LEU A 154 -10.26 11.98 -7.46
C LEU A 154 -10.14 11.13 -8.73
N ILE A 155 -8.97 11.19 -9.40
CA ILE A 155 -8.72 10.55 -10.70
C ILE A 155 -7.76 9.36 -10.66
N GLY A 156 -7.12 9.13 -9.52
CA GLY A 156 -6.23 8.00 -9.30
C GLY A 156 -5.75 7.95 -7.86
N GLY A 157 -5.21 6.81 -7.47
CA GLY A 157 -4.67 6.64 -6.12
C GLY A 157 -4.06 5.26 -5.92
N ILE A 158 -3.35 5.13 -4.83
CA ILE A 158 -2.78 3.90 -4.30
C ILE A 158 -2.97 3.89 -2.78
N TYR A 159 -3.18 2.73 -2.19
CA TYR A 159 -3.14 2.56 -0.75
C TYR A 159 -2.34 1.32 -0.37
N GLY A 160 -1.93 1.26 0.88
CA GLY A 160 -1.19 0.11 1.39
C GLY A 160 -0.89 0.19 2.88
N VAL A 161 -0.29 -0.88 3.38
CA VAL A 161 0.10 -1.06 4.79
C VAL A 161 1.55 -0.63 4.97
N GLN A 162 1.81 0.21 5.96
CA GLN A 162 3.17 0.64 6.27
C GLN A 162 3.68 -0.05 7.53
N ILE A 163 4.78 -0.80 7.40
CA ILE A 163 5.50 -1.43 8.51
C ILE A 163 6.91 -0.83 8.58
N GLY A 164 7.06 0.18 9.40
CA GLY A 164 8.33 0.91 9.51
C GLY A 164 8.75 1.56 8.19
N ALA A 165 9.91 1.20 7.66
CA ALA A 165 10.43 1.68 6.38
C ALA A 165 10.11 0.77 5.19
N VAL A 166 9.11 -0.12 5.32
CA VAL A 166 8.53 -0.91 4.24
C VAL A 166 7.08 -0.48 4.04
N PHE A 167 6.68 -0.24 2.81
CA PHE A 167 5.30 0.03 2.42
C PHE A 167 4.80 -1.11 1.53
N THR A 168 3.80 -1.85 1.97
CA THR A 168 3.17 -2.91 1.18
C THR A 168 2.00 -2.31 0.42
N GLY A 169 2.15 -2.16 -0.91
CA GLY A 169 1.11 -1.63 -1.78
C GLY A 169 0.02 -2.67 -2.03
N GLU A 170 -1.20 -2.38 -1.60
CA GLU A 170 -2.34 -3.30 -1.69
C GLU A 170 -3.05 -3.21 -3.03
N SER A 171 -3.41 -2.00 -3.43
CA SER A 171 -4.08 -1.79 -4.70
C SER A 171 -3.93 -0.34 -5.16
N MET A 172 -4.11 -0.14 -6.47
CA MET A 172 -4.17 1.18 -7.07
C MET A 172 -5.23 1.24 -8.17
N PHE A 173 -5.77 2.42 -8.41
CA PHE A 173 -6.75 2.67 -9.47
C PHE A 173 -6.42 3.91 -10.27
N HIS A 174 -7.01 4.03 -11.45
CA HIS A 174 -6.97 5.25 -12.26
C HIS A 174 -8.27 5.45 -13.04
N ARG A 175 -8.70 6.70 -13.13
CA ARG A 175 -9.78 7.17 -14.02
C ARG A 175 -9.23 8.02 -15.17
N ALA A 176 -7.99 8.48 -15.04
CA ALA A 176 -7.24 9.17 -16.10
C ALA A 176 -5.92 8.45 -16.37
N THR A 177 -5.50 8.41 -17.63
CA THR A 177 -4.26 7.75 -18.04
C THR A 177 -3.06 8.24 -17.20
N ASP A 178 -2.23 7.31 -16.73
CA ASP A 178 -1.07 7.53 -15.85
C ASP A 178 -1.39 7.95 -14.40
N ALA A 179 -2.64 8.21 -14.00
CA ALA A 179 -2.93 8.71 -12.65
C ALA A 179 -2.48 7.76 -11.54
N SER A 180 -2.68 6.43 -11.65
CA SER A 180 -2.15 5.47 -10.68
C SER A 180 -0.62 5.44 -10.65
N LYS A 181 0.05 5.63 -11.78
CA LYS A 181 1.51 5.72 -11.85
C LYS A 181 2.02 7.00 -11.18
N VAL A 182 1.28 8.12 -11.33
CA VAL A 182 1.59 9.37 -10.61
C VAL A 182 1.47 9.15 -9.10
N ALA A 183 0.42 8.45 -8.63
CA ALA A 183 0.27 8.09 -7.22
C ALA A 183 1.46 7.27 -6.71
N LEU A 184 1.91 6.28 -7.48
CA LEU A 184 3.08 5.46 -7.14
C LEU A 184 4.38 6.27 -7.09
N VAL A 185 4.60 7.18 -8.05
CA VAL A 185 5.77 8.08 -8.05
C VAL A 185 5.76 8.99 -6.84
N ASP A 186 4.60 9.58 -6.51
CA ASP A 186 4.44 10.47 -5.36
C ASP A 186 4.63 9.73 -4.03
N LEU A 187 4.08 8.50 -3.93
CA LEU A 187 4.29 7.63 -2.78
C LEU A 187 5.78 7.39 -2.54
N LEU A 188 6.49 6.90 -3.55
CA LEU A 188 7.93 6.58 -3.42
C LEU A 188 8.75 7.82 -3.09
N ASP A 189 8.48 8.96 -3.72
CA ASP A 189 9.19 10.21 -3.44
C ASP A 189 9.00 10.67 -1.98
N ARG A 190 7.75 10.73 -1.49
CA ARG A 190 7.46 11.10 -0.09
C ARG A 190 7.99 10.07 0.91
N PHE A 191 7.83 8.79 0.58
CA PHE A 191 8.25 7.71 1.46
C PHE A 191 9.77 7.69 1.63
N THR A 192 10.52 7.78 0.53
CA THR A 192 11.99 7.85 0.55
C THR A 192 12.49 9.11 1.25
N ALA A 193 11.88 10.28 0.97
CA ALA A 193 12.21 11.52 1.64
C ALA A 193 11.97 11.47 3.18
N ALA A 194 11.08 10.58 3.64
CA ALA A 194 10.81 10.34 5.04
C ALA A 194 11.71 9.24 5.67
N GLY A 195 12.60 8.62 4.91
CA GLY A 195 13.47 7.52 5.35
C GLY A 195 12.92 6.12 5.06
N GLY A 196 11.86 6.02 4.25
CA GLY A 196 11.35 4.76 3.70
C GLY A 196 12.35 4.14 2.73
N ALA A 197 12.35 2.80 2.63
CA ALA A 197 13.37 2.08 1.89
C ALA A 197 12.81 1.15 0.80
N LEU A 198 11.67 0.52 1.03
CA LEU A 198 11.18 -0.56 0.18
C LEU A 198 9.67 -0.46 -0.02
N LEU A 199 9.23 -0.54 -1.27
CA LEU A 199 7.84 -0.80 -1.63
C LEU A 199 7.71 -2.28 -1.99
N ASP A 200 6.95 -3.00 -1.20
CA ASP A 200 6.53 -4.37 -1.43
C ASP A 200 5.28 -4.37 -2.32
N VAL A 201 5.35 -5.03 -3.46
CA VAL A 201 4.24 -5.17 -4.42
C VAL A 201 3.77 -6.62 -4.55
N GLN A 202 4.20 -7.47 -3.62
CA GLN A 202 3.90 -8.89 -3.45
C GLN A 202 4.32 -9.73 -4.67
N LEU A 203 3.70 -9.52 -5.83
CA LEU A 203 3.92 -10.25 -7.07
C LEU A 203 4.30 -9.28 -8.20
N VAL A 204 5.21 -9.71 -9.08
CA VAL A 204 5.59 -8.91 -10.25
C VAL A 204 4.66 -9.23 -11.42
N THR A 205 3.76 -8.30 -11.73
CA THR A 205 2.96 -8.35 -12.97
C THR A 205 3.69 -7.63 -14.10
N PRO A 206 3.34 -7.87 -15.39
CA PRO A 206 3.91 -7.12 -16.51
C PRO A 206 3.78 -5.59 -16.35
N HIS A 207 2.68 -5.14 -15.75
CA HIS A 207 2.47 -3.73 -15.45
C HIS A 207 3.47 -3.21 -14.41
N LEU A 208 3.63 -3.92 -13.28
CA LEU A 208 4.57 -3.55 -12.22
C LEU A 208 6.03 -3.67 -12.68
N ALA A 209 6.37 -4.68 -13.50
CA ALA A 209 7.68 -4.78 -14.13
C ALA A 209 8.00 -3.55 -15.00
N SER A 210 7.01 -3.04 -15.76
CA SER A 210 7.18 -1.82 -16.55
C SER A 210 7.41 -0.56 -15.72
N LEU A 211 7.09 -0.60 -14.42
CA LEU A 211 7.32 0.47 -13.44
C LEU A 211 8.61 0.27 -12.64
N GLY A 212 9.35 -0.82 -12.90
CA GLY A 212 10.62 -1.11 -12.25
C GLY A 212 10.55 -2.09 -11.08
N ALA A 213 9.42 -2.82 -10.94
CA ALA A 213 9.34 -3.92 -9.99
C ALA A 213 10.31 -5.04 -10.39
N VAL A 214 11.00 -5.59 -9.41
CA VAL A 214 11.92 -6.71 -9.54
C VAL A 214 11.53 -7.83 -8.58
N GLU A 215 11.83 -9.05 -8.97
CA GLU A 215 11.69 -10.21 -8.10
C GLU A 215 12.92 -10.34 -7.19
N THR A 216 12.68 -10.62 -5.92
CA THR A 216 13.71 -10.92 -4.93
C THR A 216 13.37 -12.21 -4.20
N PRO A 217 14.34 -13.06 -3.85
CA PRO A 217 14.06 -14.23 -3.01
C PRO A 217 13.35 -13.83 -1.71
N ARG A 218 12.32 -14.58 -1.34
CA ARG A 218 11.53 -14.30 -0.12
C ARG A 218 12.41 -14.16 1.13
N GLU A 219 13.45 -14.98 1.28
CA GLU A 219 14.38 -14.91 2.41
C GLU A 219 15.10 -13.57 2.51
N VAL A 220 15.48 -12.97 1.36
CA VAL A 220 16.11 -11.65 1.29
C VAL A 220 15.10 -10.58 1.70
N PHE A 221 13.89 -10.60 1.12
CA PHE A 221 12.81 -9.70 1.50
C PHE A 221 12.50 -9.76 3.00
N LEU A 222 12.37 -10.96 3.58
CA LEU A 222 12.10 -11.14 5.01
C LEU A 222 13.25 -10.65 5.90
N SER A 223 14.48 -10.78 5.44
CA SER A 223 15.66 -10.21 6.12
C SER A 223 15.61 -8.69 6.15
N ASP A 224 15.32 -8.07 4.99
CA ASP A 224 15.19 -6.61 4.87
C ASP A 224 14.01 -6.10 5.73
N LEU A 225 12.85 -6.75 5.66
CA LEU A 225 11.70 -6.41 6.46
C LEU A 225 12.01 -6.40 7.97
N ARG A 226 12.73 -7.43 8.47
CA ARG A 226 13.12 -7.48 9.89
C ARG A 226 13.99 -6.29 10.32
N MET A 227 14.89 -5.83 9.45
CA MET A 227 15.74 -4.65 9.71
C MET A 227 14.98 -3.33 9.59
N LEU A 228 14.04 -3.24 8.65
CA LEU A 228 13.36 -2.01 8.27
C LEU A 228 12.11 -1.73 9.10
N ARG A 229 11.43 -2.76 9.62
CA ARG A 229 10.14 -2.64 10.32
C ARG A 229 10.16 -1.80 11.61
N THR A 230 11.34 -1.58 12.19
CA THR A 230 11.51 -0.80 13.44
C THR A 230 11.84 0.67 13.19
N ARG A 231 12.07 1.08 11.93
CA ARG A 231 12.39 2.46 11.58
C ARG A 231 11.12 3.32 11.57
N GLY A 232 11.15 4.44 12.26
CA GLY A 232 10.04 5.39 12.25
C GLY A 232 10.04 6.21 10.96
N VAL A 233 9.01 6.02 10.12
CA VAL A 233 8.84 6.76 8.86
C VAL A 233 7.48 7.44 8.88
N ARG A 234 7.42 8.75 8.55
CA ARG A 234 6.19 9.54 8.50
C ARG A 234 6.23 10.47 7.29
N MET A 235 5.38 10.20 6.31
CA MET A 235 5.30 10.97 5.06
C MET A 235 4.67 12.35 5.28
N ALA A 236 5.12 13.35 4.51
CA ALA A 236 4.45 14.63 4.43
C ALA A 236 3.07 14.48 3.75
N VAL A 237 2.01 15.07 4.34
CA VAL A 237 0.63 14.91 3.83
C VAL A 237 0.15 16.09 2.97
N ALA A 238 0.88 17.19 2.97
CA ALA A 238 0.49 18.42 2.28
C ALA A 238 0.20 18.18 0.79
N ARG A 239 -0.87 18.80 0.28
CA ARG A 239 -1.17 18.82 -1.15
C ARG A 239 -0.02 19.46 -1.91
N ARG A 240 0.43 18.83 -3.01
CA ARG A 240 1.47 19.37 -3.87
C ARG A 240 1.15 19.20 -5.36
N PRO A 241 1.62 20.08 -6.23
CA PRO A 241 1.46 19.90 -7.68
C PRO A 241 2.28 18.71 -8.18
N VAL A 242 1.74 17.96 -9.13
CA VAL A 242 2.42 16.80 -9.76
C VAL A 242 3.71 17.23 -10.47
N THR A 243 3.81 18.46 -10.90
CA THR A 243 5.03 19.02 -11.51
C THR A 243 6.24 19.03 -10.56
N ALA A 244 6.03 18.98 -9.25
CA ALA A 244 7.11 18.80 -8.27
C ALA A 244 7.81 17.44 -8.38
N LEU A 245 7.20 16.46 -9.06
CA LEU A 245 7.74 15.10 -9.28
C LEU A 245 8.55 14.97 -10.60
N ALA A 246 8.69 16.05 -11.37
CA ALA A 246 9.26 16.03 -12.72
C ALA A 246 10.79 16.06 -12.76
N GLY A 247 11.43 16.07 -11.60
CA GLY A 247 12.89 16.08 -11.46
C GLY A 247 13.59 14.80 -11.93
#